data_1c113a7886ead323bc5faddefdb46880
#
_entry.id   1c113a7886ead323bc5faddefdb46880
#
_cell.length_a   1.000
_cell.length_b   1.000
_cell.length_c   1.000
_cell.angle_alpha   90.00
_cell.angle_beta   90.00
_cell.angle_gamma   90.00
#
_symmetry.space_group_name_H-M   'P 1'
#
loop_
_entity.id
_entity.type
_entity.pdbx_description
1 polymer ?
#
loop_
_entity_poly.entity_id
_entity_poly.type
_entity_poly.pdbx_seq_one_letter_code
_entity_poly.pdbx_strand_id
1 'polypeptide(L)'
;FNASSSDIFSESKTRIDEQSPISPDNPYGCAKACSHFLIKSYRRRYNLFLVNGILFNHDSTRRSINFIGKKIINDAIKIKLKLKKKLYIQNTSVIRDFGYAKNYVEGMYKIMKLRKADDFIISSGNSVSVKDYAESAFQNLGLNKKFIVNKKIKNYEKNKIMSKNKKILNK
;
A
#
# COMPACT_ATOMS: atom_id res chain seq x y z
N PHE A 1 11.20 -17.24 -1.09
CA PHE A 1 10.85 -15.83 -1.23
C PHE A 1 9.79 -15.44 -0.22
N ASN A 2 10.06 -14.43 0.59
CA ASN A 2 9.08 -13.82 1.49
C ASN A 2 8.52 -12.54 0.87
N ALA A 3 7.21 -12.48 0.70
CA ALA A 3 6.52 -11.25 0.30
C ALA A 3 6.41 -10.31 1.51
N SER A 4 7.45 -9.52 1.75
CA SER A 4 7.43 -8.41 2.70
C SER A 4 6.60 -7.24 2.13
N SER A 5 6.54 -6.12 2.78
CA SER A 5 5.68 -5.00 2.40
C SER A 5 6.35 -3.66 2.67
N SER A 6 6.05 -2.63 1.89
CA SER A 6 6.40 -1.25 2.21
C SER A 6 5.80 -0.76 3.54
N ASP A 7 4.75 -1.41 4.05
CA ASP A 7 4.13 -1.10 5.35
C ASP A 7 5.00 -1.48 6.56
N ILE A 8 6.17 -2.11 6.35
CA ILE A 8 7.18 -2.27 7.39
C ILE A 8 7.88 -0.96 7.74
N PHE A 9 7.81 0.04 6.87
CA PHE A 9 8.33 1.37 7.09
C PHE A 9 7.22 2.31 7.58
N SER A 10 7.57 3.31 8.40
CA SER A 10 6.68 4.42 8.69
C SER A 10 6.52 5.34 7.49
N GLU A 11 5.52 6.24 7.53
CA GLU A 11 5.43 7.30 6.52
C GLU A 11 6.73 8.13 6.53
N SER A 12 7.39 8.20 5.38
CA SER A 12 8.63 8.95 5.20
C SER A 12 8.45 10.05 4.17
N LYS A 13 9.07 11.20 4.43
CA LYS A 13 9.19 12.30 3.46
C LYS A 13 10.38 12.12 2.52
N THR A 14 11.26 11.18 2.82
CA THR A 14 12.45 10.86 2.03
C THR A 14 12.25 9.55 1.28
N ARG A 15 13.08 9.33 0.27
CA ARG A 15 13.12 8.07 -0.47
C ARG A 15 13.50 6.93 0.48
N ILE A 16 12.77 5.84 0.41
CA ILE A 16 12.99 4.60 1.18
C ILE A 16 13.89 3.67 0.35
N ASP A 17 14.83 3.02 1.03
CA ASP A 17 15.70 1.97 0.51
C ASP A 17 15.73 0.76 1.46
N GLU A 18 16.50 -0.27 1.13
CA GLU A 18 16.61 -1.51 1.90
C GLU A 18 17.32 -1.34 3.25
N GLN A 19 17.99 -0.20 3.48
CA GLN A 19 18.68 0.17 4.73
C GLN A 19 17.81 1.07 5.61
N SER A 20 16.68 1.53 5.10
CA SER A 20 15.77 2.40 5.84
C SER A 20 15.24 1.72 7.10
N PRO A 21 15.07 2.47 8.21
CA PRO A 21 14.61 1.90 9.49
C PRO A 21 13.22 1.25 9.37
N ILE A 22 13.10 0.01 9.83
CA ILE A 22 11.82 -0.68 9.93
C ILE A 22 11.08 -0.15 11.16
N SER A 23 9.94 0.50 10.94
CA SER A 23 9.12 1.13 11.98
C SER A 23 7.65 1.10 11.58
N PRO A 24 6.99 -0.08 11.61
CA PRO A 24 5.60 -0.22 11.20
C PRO A 24 4.66 0.52 12.16
N ASP A 25 3.63 1.18 11.62
CA ASP A 25 2.65 1.97 12.38
C ASP A 25 1.26 1.30 12.43
N ASN A 26 1.11 0.11 11.85
CA ASN A 26 -0.14 -0.62 11.82
C ASN A 26 0.06 -2.14 12.02
N PRO A 27 -0.99 -2.89 12.46
CA PRO A 27 -0.85 -4.32 12.77
C PRO A 27 -0.39 -5.19 11.60
N TYR A 28 -0.78 -4.85 10.36
CA TYR A 28 -0.32 -5.55 9.17
C TYR A 28 1.17 -5.33 8.95
N GLY A 29 1.63 -4.09 9.02
CA GLY A 29 3.06 -3.74 8.93
C GLY A 29 3.88 -4.45 10.01
N CYS A 30 3.39 -4.50 11.27
CA CYS A 30 4.04 -5.24 12.35
C CYS A 30 4.20 -6.73 12.04
N ALA A 31 3.14 -7.39 11.53
CA ALA A 31 3.20 -8.80 11.15
C ALA A 31 4.19 -9.04 9.99
N LYS A 32 4.21 -8.13 9.00
CA LYS A 32 5.18 -8.18 7.89
C LYS A 32 6.61 -7.91 8.35
N ALA A 33 6.85 -7.01 9.29
CA ALA A 33 8.16 -6.76 9.88
C ALA A 33 8.66 -7.98 10.68
N CYS A 34 7.79 -8.64 11.44
CA CYS A 34 8.12 -9.88 12.13
C CYS A 34 8.61 -10.95 11.15
N SER A 35 7.85 -11.24 10.09
CA SER A 35 8.26 -12.22 9.07
C SER A 35 9.54 -11.80 8.35
N HIS A 36 9.72 -10.50 8.08
CA HIS A 36 10.93 -9.96 7.46
C HIS A 36 12.17 -10.24 8.32
N PHE A 37 12.11 -9.97 9.62
CA PHE A 37 13.22 -10.24 10.54
C PHE A 37 13.48 -11.74 10.72
N LEU A 38 12.44 -12.58 10.74
CA LEU A 38 12.62 -14.03 10.77
C LEU A 38 13.41 -14.52 9.57
N ILE A 39 13.08 -14.09 8.35
CA ILE A 39 13.81 -14.44 7.14
C ILE A 39 15.27 -14.00 7.22
N LYS A 40 15.55 -12.77 7.69
CA LYS A 40 16.94 -12.29 7.89
C LYS A 40 17.70 -13.15 8.90
N SER A 41 17.04 -13.54 9.99
CA SER A 41 17.65 -14.38 11.03
C SER A 41 17.99 -15.77 10.51
N TYR A 42 17.05 -16.44 9.85
CA TYR A 42 17.25 -17.77 9.28
C TYR A 42 18.31 -17.76 8.17
N ARG A 43 18.29 -16.77 7.28
CA ARG A 43 19.31 -16.59 6.24
C ARG A 43 20.71 -16.55 6.84
N ARG A 44 20.91 -15.75 7.89
CA ARG A 44 22.23 -15.61 8.55
C ARG A 44 22.63 -16.84 9.35
N ARG A 45 21.69 -17.40 10.12
CA ARG A 45 22.00 -18.50 11.05
C ARG A 45 22.26 -19.83 10.35
N TYR A 46 21.52 -20.11 9.29
CA TYR A 46 21.53 -21.39 8.61
C TYR A 46 22.09 -21.36 7.19
N ASN A 47 22.62 -20.22 6.78
CA ASN A 47 23.15 -20.00 5.42
C ASN A 47 22.18 -20.42 4.30
N LEU A 48 20.88 -20.15 4.51
CA LEU A 48 19.83 -20.50 3.56
C LEU A 48 19.64 -19.41 2.52
N PHE A 49 19.31 -19.79 1.29
CA PHE A 49 18.90 -18.83 0.25
C PHE A 49 17.46 -18.35 0.52
N LEU A 50 17.34 -17.36 1.36
CA LEU A 50 16.06 -16.75 1.76
C LEU A 50 16.07 -15.25 1.43
N VAL A 51 15.07 -14.81 0.66
CA VAL A 51 14.96 -13.44 0.15
C VAL A 51 13.72 -12.76 0.69
N ASN A 52 13.86 -11.52 1.13
CA ASN A 52 12.72 -10.62 1.33
C ASN A 52 12.52 -9.75 0.09
N GLY A 53 11.35 -9.81 -0.52
CA GLY A 53 10.90 -8.82 -1.48
C GLY A 53 10.02 -7.80 -0.77
N ILE A 54 10.50 -6.57 -0.60
CA ILE A 54 9.75 -5.48 0.01
C ILE A 54 8.87 -4.85 -1.07
N LEU A 55 7.61 -5.28 -1.09
CA LEU A 55 6.68 -4.93 -2.16
C LEU A 55 5.96 -3.63 -1.86
N PHE A 56 6.05 -2.68 -2.79
CA PHE A 56 5.20 -1.51 -2.82
C PHE A 56 3.83 -1.84 -3.45
N ASN A 57 2.91 -0.88 -3.50
CA ASN A 57 1.56 -1.17 -3.99
C ASN A 57 1.60 -1.57 -5.47
N HIS A 58 0.94 -2.67 -5.77
CA HIS A 58 0.86 -3.18 -7.14
C HIS A 58 -0.51 -3.76 -7.39
N ASP A 59 -1.05 -3.47 -8.56
CA ASP A 59 -2.40 -3.83 -8.95
C ASP A 59 -2.43 -4.51 -10.32
N SER A 60 -3.52 -5.24 -10.55
CA SER A 60 -3.84 -5.84 -11.83
C SER A 60 -5.35 -5.93 -12.00
N THR A 61 -5.80 -6.43 -13.15
CA THR A 61 -7.21 -6.73 -13.40
C THR A 61 -7.81 -7.73 -12.40
N ARG A 62 -6.96 -8.53 -11.74
CA ARG A 62 -7.35 -9.54 -10.73
C ARG A 62 -7.46 -8.98 -9.31
N ARG A 63 -7.13 -7.70 -9.07
CA ARG A 63 -7.20 -7.09 -7.75
C ARG A 63 -8.62 -7.11 -7.20
N SER A 64 -8.78 -7.37 -5.90
CA SER A 64 -10.10 -7.29 -5.22
C SER A 64 -10.64 -5.87 -5.26
N ILE A 65 -11.98 -5.76 -5.37
CA ILE A 65 -12.73 -4.50 -5.38
C ILE A 65 -12.56 -3.68 -4.09
N ASN A 66 -12.15 -4.29 -3.00
CA ASN A 66 -11.94 -3.62 -1.71
C ASN A 66 -10.70 -2.71 -1.71
N PHE A 67 -9.80 -2.86 -2.67
CA PHE A 67 -8.61 -2.02 -2.79
C PHE A 67 -8.89 -0.75 -3.59
N ILE A 68 -8.27 0.35 -3.15
CA ILE A 68 -8.57 1.70 -3.68
C ILE A 68 -8.38 1.81 -5.20
N GLY A 69 -7.32 1.24 -5.78
CA GLY A 69 -7.08 1.27 -7.22
C GLY A 69 -8.22 0.61 -8.00
N LYS A 70 -8.57 -0.63 -7.63
CA LYS A 70 -9.67 -1.36 -8.29
C LYS A 70 -11.03 -0.69 -8.09
N LYS A 71 -11.28 -0.14 -6.88
CA LYS A 71 -12.50 0.61 -6.57
C LYS A 71 -12.63 1.83 -7.47
N ILE A 72 -11.56 2.62 -7.64
CA ILE A 72 -11.57 3.82 -8.50
C ILE A 72 -11.93 3.45 -9.94
N ILE A 73 -11.25 2.46 -10.51
CA ILE A 73 -11.48 2.01 -11.89
C ILE A 73 -12.91 1.50 -12.06
N ASN A 74 -13.38 0.64 -11.16
CA ASN A 74 -14.72 0.08 -11.23
C ASN A 74 -15.82 1.16 -11.10
N ASP A 75 -15.64 2.12 -10.19
CA ASP A 75 -16.58 3.22 -10.02
C ASP A 75 -16.56 4.17 -11.22
N ALA A 76 -15.38 4.44 -11.81
CA ALA A 76 -15.28 5.23 -13.03
C ALA A 76 -16.03 4.58 -14.20
N ILE A 77 -15.88 3.26 -14.37
CA ILE A 77 -16.65 2.49 -15.38
C ILE A 77 -18.17 2.59 -15.12
N LYS A 78 -18.61 2.40 -13.86
CA LYS A 78 -20.02 2.53 -13.51
C LYS A 78 -20.58 3.93 -13.76
N ILE A 79 -19.76 4.97 -13.56
CA ILE A 79 -20.14 6.36 -13.87
C ILE A 79 -20.26 6.55 -15.39
N LYS A 80 -19.32 6.01 -16.18
CA LYS A 80 -19.39 6.03 -17.64
C LYS A 80 -20.66 5.39 -18.18
N LEU A 81 -21.06 4.27 -17.57
CA LEU A 81 -22.27 3.53 -17.91
C LEU A 81 -23.55 4.12 -17.27
N LYS A 82 -23.48 5.29 -16.62
CA LYS A 82 -24.59 5.96 -15.91
C LYS A 82 -25.20 5.12 -14.77
N LEU A 83 -24.52 4.07 -14.32
CA LEU A 83 -24.95 3.20 -13.20
C LEU A 83 -24.58 3.80 -11.82
N LYS A 84 -23.74 4.84 -11.81
CA LYS A 84 -23.32 5.55 -10.60
C LYS A 84 -23.15 7.04 -10.89
N LYS A 85 -23.46 7.89 -9.92
CA LYS A 85 -23.40 9.35 -10.11
C LYS A 85 -22.03 9.95 -9.75
N LYS A 86 -21.34 9.42 -8.72
CA LYS A 86 -20.10 10.00 -8.20
C LYS A 86 -19.19 8.92 -7.60
N LEU A 87 -17.87 9.15 -7.64
CA LEU A 87 -16.85 8.40 -6.91
C LEU A 87 -16.57 9.12 -5.58
N TYR A 88 -16.68 8.40 -4.46
CA TYR A 88 -16.37 8.91 -3.12
C TYR A 88 -15.05 8.31 -2.62
N ILE A 89 -14.09 9.18 -2.30
CA ILE A 89 -12.78 8.80 -1.74
C ILE A 89 -12.63 9.53 -0.39
N GLN A 90 -12.21 8.83 0.65
CA GLN A 90 -12.08 9.39 1.99
C GLN A 90 -10.88 10.33 2.12
N ASN A 91 -9.73 9.94 1.55
CA ASN A 91 -8.52 10.75 1.54
C ASN A 91 -7.86 10.66 0.17
N THR A 92 -7.89 11.78 -0.54
CA THR A 92 -7.34 11.89 -1.90
C THR A 92 -5.87 12.32 -1.93
N SER A 93 -5.34 12.84 -0.80
CA SER A 93 -3.97 13.34 -0.72
C SER A 93 -2.92 12.29 -0.39
N VAL A 94 -3.35 11.08 -0.04
CA VAL A 94 -2.42 9.96 0.22
C VAL A 94 -1.60 9.67 -1.03
N ILE A 95 -0.28 9.67 -0.87
CA ILE A 95 0.67 9.35 -1.94
C ILE A 95 1.06 7.88 -1.84
N ARG A 96 1.09 7.19 -2.96
CA ARG A 96 1.50 5.78 -3.06
C ARG A 96 2.27 5.54 -4.36
N ASP A 97 3.22 4.62 -4.30
CA ASP A 97 3.79 4.01 -5.51
C ASP A 97 2.80 2.95 -6.01
N PHE A 98 2.33 3.07 -7.25
CA PHE A 98 1.44 2.10 -7.87
C PHE A 98 2.14 1.44 -9.05
N GLY A 99 2.35 0.14 -8.97
CA GLY A 99 2.96 -0.65 -10.03
C GLY A 99 2.00 -1.66 -10.66
N TYR A 100 2.42 -2.21 -11.80
CA TYR A 100 1.70 -3.30 -12.44
C TYR A 100 2.18 -4.64 -11.90
N ALA A 101 1.27 -5.46 -11.38
CA ALA A 101 1.60 -6.71 -10.68
C ALA A 101 2.46 -7.68 -11.51
N LYS A 102 2.31 -7.71 -12.83
CA LYS A 102 3.15 -8.55 -13.71
C LYS A 102 4.63 -8.19 -13.58
N ASN A 103 4.97 -6.90 -13.56
CA ASN A 103 6.36 -6.44 -13.42
C ASN A 103 6.93 -6.86 -12.06
N TYR A 104 6.12 -6.84 -11.01
CA TYR A 104 6.52 -7.28 -9.68
C TYR A 104 6.82 -8.78 -9.66
N VAL A 105 5.97 -9.60 -10.28
CA VAL A 105 6.20 -11.06 -10.40
C VAL A 105 7.47 -11.35 -11.20
N GLU A 106 7.71 -10.63 -12.29
CA GLU A 106 8.95 -10.74 -13.07
C GLU A 106 10.18 -10.36 -12.21
N GLY A 107 10.06 -9.30 -11.40
CA GLY A 107 11.09 -8.91 -10.43
C GLY A 107 11.36 -10.01 -9.41
N MET A 108 10.32 -10.58 -8.79
CA MET A 108 10.43 -11.70 -7.86
C MET A 108 11.17 -12.89 -8.48
N TYR A 109 10.80 -13.24 -9.72
CA TYR A 109 11.44 -14.34 -10.44
C TYR A 109 12.92 -14.09 -10.71
N LYS A 110 13.29 -12.87 -11.12
CA LYS A 110 14.70 -12.49 -11.35
C LYS A 110 15.51 -12.53 -10.05
N ILE A 111 14.97 -12.03 -8.95
CA ILE A 111 15.60 -12.04 -7.62
C ILE A 111 15.90 -13.47 -7.17
N MET A 112 14.96 -14.41 -7.39
CA MET A 112 15.16 -15.82 -7.02
C MET A 112 16.23 -16.55 -7.84
N LYS A 113 16.73 -15.94 -8.92
CA LYS A 113 17.84 -16.46 -9.73
C LYS A 113 19.20 -15.86 -9.36
N LEU A 114 19.26 -14.92 -8.42
CA LEU A 114 20.50 -14.33 -7.96
C LEU A 114 21.36 -15.36 -7.23
N ARG A 115 22.67 -15.18 -7.22
CA ARG A 115 23.61 -16.04 -6.50
C ARG A 115 23.63 -15.78 -4.99
N LYS A 116 23.26 -14.57 -4.58
CA LYS A 116 23.29 -14.13 -3.18
C LYS A 116 21.88 -13.71 -2.75
N ALA A 117 21.43 -14.25 -1.63
CA ALA A 117 20.17 -13.87 -1.01
C ALA A 117 20.33 -12.55 -0.25
N ASP A 118 19.36 -11.64 -0.42
CA ASP A 118 19.31 -10.38 0.31
C ASP A 118 17.85 -9.87 0.41
N ASP A 119 17.68 -8.64 0.89
CA ASP A 119 16.42 -7.93 0.88
C ASP A 119 16.39 -7.01 -0.36
N PHE A 120 15.25 -6.92 -1.02
CA PHE A 120 15.09 -6.14 -2.25
C PHE A 120 13.78 -5.37 -2.25
N ILE A 121 13.82 -4.09 -2.55
CA ILE A 121 12.63 -3.29 -2.82
C ILE A 121 12.14 -3.57 -4.24
N ILE A 122 10.83 -3.80 -4.38
CA ILE A 122 10.15 -3.88 -5.66
C ILE A 122 9.10 -2.78 -5.71
N SER A 123 9.37 -1.75 -6.50
CA SER A 123 8.52 -0.57 -6.66
C SER A 123 8.53 -0.11 -8.12
N SER A 124 7.58 0.75 -8.50
CA SER A 124 7.58 1.39 -9.82
C SER A 124 8.57 2.57 -9.89
N GLY A 125 8.94 3.12 -8.74
CA GLY A 125 9.75 4.32 -8.61
C GLY A 125 8.97 5.63 -8.83
N ASN A 126 7.66 5.53 -9.12
CA ASN A 126 6.79 6.67 -9.35
C ASN A 126 5.67 6.71 -8.32
N SER A 127 5.69 7.73 -7.49
CA SER A 127 4.65 7.97 -6.49
C SER A 127 3.63 8.97 -7.00
N VAL A 128 2.35 8.63 -6.87
CA VAL A 128 1.23 9.50 -7.26
C VAL A 128 0.22 9.61 -6.13
N SER A 129 -0.50 10.74 -6.05
CA SER A 129 -1.60 10.84 -5.11
C SER A 129 -2.78 9.99 -5.56
N VAL A 130 -3.60 9.56 -4.61
CA VAL A 130 -4.88 8.87 -4.92
C VAL A 130 -5.77 9.76 -5.78
N LYS A 131 -5.66 11.09 -5.64
CA LYS A 131 -6.35 12.05 -6.50
C LYS A 131 -5.88 11.93 -7.96
N ASP A 132 -4.58 12.01 -8.20
CA ASP A 132 -4.02 11.95 -9.56
C ASP A 132 -4.31 10.61 -10.23
N TYR A 133 -4.25 9.51 -9.45
CA TYR A 133 -4.64 8.18 -9.93
C TYR A 133 -6.11 8.15 -10.36
N ALA A 134 -7.02 8.74 -9.56
CA ALA A 134 -8.43 8.81 -9.90
C ALA A 134 -8.69 9.72 -11.11
N GLU A 135 -8.05 10.89 -11.17
CA GLU A 135 -8.18 11.83 -12.30
C GLU A 135 -7.69 11.18 -13.60
N SER A 136 -6.57 10.45 -13.57
CA SER A 136 -6.06 9.70 -14.74
C SER A 136 -7.05 8.63 -15.20
N ALA A 137 -7.63 7.84 -14.27
CA ALA A 137 -8.63 6.84 -14.61
C ALA A 137 -9.88 7.46 -15.26
N PHE A 138 -10.31 8.63 -14.79
CA PHE A 138 -11.45 9.36 -15.36
C PHE A 138 -11.12 9.93 -16.74
N GLN A 139 -9.95 10.52 -16.91
CA GLN A 139 -9.48 11.05 -18.18
C GLN A 139 -9.44 9.97 -19.26
N ASN A 140 -8.89 8.79 -18.96
CA ASN A 140 -8.84 7.65 -19.88
C ASN A 140 -10.23 7.16 -20.33
N LEU A 141 -11.26 7.40 -19.52
CA LEU A 141 -12.65 7.08 -19.86
C LEU A 141 -13.42 8.26 -20.49
N GLY A 142 -12.78 9.42 -20.71
CA GLY A 142 -13.43 10.63 -21.19
C GLY A 142 -14.43 11.22 -20.19
N LEU A 143 -14.20 11.02 -18.89
CA LEU A 143 -15.05 11.53 -17.82
C LEU A 143 -14.47 12.80 -17.19
N ASN A 144 -15.37 13.71 -16.76
CA ASN A 144 -14.96 14.92 -16.06
C ASN A 144 -14.63 14.61 -14.59
N LYS A 145 -13.55 15.19 -14.07
CA LYS A 145 -13.11 15.07 -12.67
C LYS A 145 -14.12 15.57 -11.62
N LYS A 146 -15.13 16.38 -12.01
CA LYS A 146 -16.23 16.81 -11.11
C LYS A 146 -17.03 15.67 -10.48
N PHE A 147 -16.91 14.45 -11.03
CA PHE A 147 -17.53 13.26 -10.46
C PHE A 147 -16.74 12.64 -9.30
N ILE A 148 -15.51 13.13 -9.03
CA ILE A 148 -14.69 12.69 -7.90
C ILE A 148 -15.00 13.57 -6.69
N VAL A 149 -15.43 12.96 -5.59
CA VAL A 149 -15.77 13.65 -4.34
C VAL A 149 -14.86 13.19 -3.23
N ASN A 150 -14.09 14.13 -2.66
CA ASN A 150 -13.34 13.87 -1.44
C ASN A 150 -14.32 13.90 -0.25
N LYS A 151 -14.56 12.72 0.34
CA LYS A 151 -15.41 12.59 1.53
C LYS A 151 -14.53 12.81 2.75
N LYS A 152 -14.47 14.05 3.28
CA LYS A 152 -13.83 14.30 4.58
C LYS A 152 -14.43 13.34 5.60
N ILE A 153 -13.60 12.55 6.27
CA ILE A 153 -14.02 11.79 7.44
C ILE A 153 -14.41 12.85 8.47
N LYS A 154 -15.68 12.88 8.89
CA LYS A 154 -16.01 13.50 10.19
C LYS A 154 -15.12 12.77 11.18
N ASN A 155 -14.23 13.52 11.85
CA ASN A 155 -13.34 12.96 12.87
C ASN A 155 -14.19 12.05 13.77
N TYR A 156 -13.99 10.74 13.63
CA TYR A 156 -14.48 9.81 14.63
C TYR A 156 -13.81 10.26 15.93
N GLU A 157 -14.63 10.65 16.90
CA GLU A 157 -14.21 11.26 18.13
C GLU A 157 -13.10 10.42 18.80
N LYS A 158 -11.84 10.77 18.54
CA LYS A 158 -10.70 10.32 19.39
C LYS A 158 -10.96 10.62 20.87
N ASN A 159 -11.86 11.56 21.14
CA ASN A 159 -12.20 12.00 22.50
C ASN A 159 -13.06 11.01 23.29
N LYS A 160 -13.81 10.09 22.67
CA LYS A 160 -14.62 9.12 23.42
C LYS A 160 -13.85 7.92 23.98
N ILE A 161 -12.75 7.53 23.34
CA ILE A 161 -11.90 6.42 23.81
C ILE A 161 -10.97 6.91 24.93
N MET A 162 -10.44 8.13 24.82
CA MET A 162 -9.60 8.72 25.87
C MET A 162 -10.38 9.05 27.17
N SER A 163 -11.66 9.44 27.09
CA SER A 163 -12.46 9.73 28.28
C SER A 163 -12.85 8.49 29.09
N LYS A 164 -12.94 7.31 28.44
CA LYS A 164 -13.16 6.04 29.14
C LYS A 164 -11.92 5.53 29.87
N ASN A 165 -10.73 5.77 29.35
CA ASN A 165 -9.48 5.29 29.97
C ASN A 165 -9.04 6.13 31.19
N LYS A 166 -9.44 7.40 31.31
CA LYS A 166 -9.18 8.21 32.53
C LYS A 166 -9.90 7.70 33.77
N LYS A 167 -10.98 6.94 33.64
CA LYS A 167 -11.69 6.34 34.80
C LYS A 167 -11.06 5.04 35.31
N ILE A 168 -10.13 4.43 34.59
CA ILE A 168 -9.47 3.18 34.96
C ILE A 168 -8.16 3.43 35.72
N LEU A 169 -7.55 4.61 35.56
CA LEU A 169 -6.27 4.96 36.17
C LEU A 169 -6.42 5.65 37.57
N ASN A 170 -7.64 5.91 38.00
CA ASN A 170 -7.95 6.55 39.30
C ASN A 170 -8.71 5.62 40.27
N LYS A 171 -8.47 4.31 40.19
CA LYS A 171 -8.92 3.33 41.20
C LYS A 171 -7.73 2.55 41.74
#